data_f73af7411275293e97226f467bd4db84
#
_entry.id   f73af7411275293e97226f467bd4db84
#
_cell.length_a   1.000
_cell.length_b   1.000
_cell.length_c   1.000
_cell.angle_alpha   90.00
_cell.angle_beta   90.00
_cell.angle_gamma   90.00
#
_symmetry.space_group_name_H-M   'P 1'
#
loop_
_entity.id
_entity.type
_entity.pdbx_description
1 polymer ?
#
loop_
_entity_poly.entity_id
_entity_poly.type
_entity_poly.pdbx_seq_one_letter_code
_entity_poly.pdbx_strand_id
1 'polypeptide(L)'
;MRKLPVLALAAFCTLGAIAEWHFPEKYTGPVTPTTDTTWHADILPGYEARYVNQGEAFDGPCRSTIVRKLTPQKSKRAFLYIHGFNDYFFQKEMGERFVDSGYNFYAVDLRRYGRSWEPWQYPFNIRDQKEYFADIDSALAQIRRDGNIDITLGGHSTGGLTVAYFAASRGYSTGVQRVVTDSPFLEWNFSPFMRDVAAPVIGWLGKAFPNSKIKQGHCDGYAYSLLKEFHGEWEYNTDWKMIYSPPVTYSWVGAINRAQSELMKNARNIVVPILVMHSSRKIDGCNWEPVFQTGDAVLDPAMIQARGEKLGHIREVCTIDSGLHDLILSESPHREAAYDTIFSFIRRH
;
A
#
# COMPACT_ATOMS: atom_id res chain seq x y z
N MET A 1 -32.04 -26.82 -26.83
CA MET A 1 -30.58 -26.62 -26.69
C MET A 1 -30.25 -25.18 -27.01
N ARG A 2 -30.20 -24.30 -26.02
CA ARG A 2 -29.85 -22.88 -26.20
C ARG A 2 -28.33 -22.73 -26.02
N LYS A 3 -27.63 -22.26 -27.04
CA LYS A 3 -26.21 -21.94 -27.03
C LYS A 3 -25.99 -20.73 -26.12
N LEU A 4 -25.20 -20.91 -25.05
CA LEU A 4 -24.68 -19.81 -24.25
C LEU A 4 -23.67 -18.99 -25.11
N PRO A 5 -23.71 -17.67 -25.08
CA PRO A 5 -22.71 -16.86 -25.76
C PRO A 5 -21.43 -16.81 -24.95
N VAL A 6 -20.38 -17.37 -25.49
CA VAL A 6 -18.98 -17.18 -25.07
C VAL A 6 -18.52 -15.84 -25.68
N LEU A 7 -19.00 -14.73 -25.16
CA LEU A 7 -18.62 -13.40 -25.66
C LEU A 7 -18.83 -12.32 -24.59
N ALA A 8 -17.90 -12.23 -23.66
CA ALA A 8 -17.73 -11.03 -22.82
C ALA A 8 -16.30 -10.91 -22.21
N LEU A 9 -15.27 -11.50 -22.87
CA LEU A 9 -13.87 -11.35 -22.42
C LEU A 9 -13.07 -10.39 -23.35
N ALA A 10 -13.72 -9.67 -24.24
CA ALA A 10 -13.07 -8.90 -25.30
C ALA A 10 -13.35 -7.39 -25.30
N ALA A 11 -13.65 -6.79 -24.15
CA ALA A 11 -13.98 -5.36 -24.07
C ALA A 11 -12.94 -4.52 -23.31
N PHE A 12 -11.66 -4.85 -23.39
CA PHE A 12 -10.57 -3.98 -22.90
C PHE A 12 -9.39 -3.90 -23.88
N CYS A 13 -9.68 -3.89 -25.18
CA CYS A 13 -8.68 -3.58 -26.20
C CYS A 13 -9.17 -2.39 -27.03
N THR A 14 -9.08 -1.18 -26.48
CA THR A 14 -9.00 0.01 -27.35
C THR A 14 -7.54 0.19 -27.74
N LEU A 15 -7.28 0.11 -29.06
CA LEU A 15 -5.99 0.40 -29.66
C LEU A 15 -5.63 1.88 -29.44
N GLY A 16 -4.95 2.18 -28.32
CA GLY A 16 -4.17 3.39 -28.13
C GLY A 16 -2.69 3.03 -28.27
N ALA A 17 -1.89 3.92 -28.78
CA ALA A 17 -0.45 3.73 -29.03
C ALA A 17 0.20 3.11 -27.78
N ILE A 18 0.80 1.94 -27.94
CA ILE A 18 1.45 1.15 -26.92
C ILE A 18 2.75 1.89 -26.59
N ALA A 19 2.79 2.65 -25.49
CA ALA A 19 4.06 2.86 -24.82
C ALA A 19 4.51 1.46 -24.38
N GLU A 20 5.47 0.88 -25.09
CA GLU A 20 6.03 -0.41 -24.74
C GLU A 20 6.68 -0.27 -23.37
N TRP A 21 6.11 -0.96 -22.38
CA TRP A 21 6.75 -1.16 -21.10
C TRP A 21 8.08 -1.87 -21.35
N HIS A 22 9.15 -1.12 -21.41
CA HIS A 22 10.50 -1.65 -21.41
C HIS A 22 10.83 -2.05 -19.96
N PHE A 23 10.29 -3.21 -19.51
CA PHE A 23 11.05 -3.95 -18.52
C PHE A 23 12.41 -4.25 -19.15
N PRO A 24 13.52 -4.03 -18.42
CA PRO A 24 14.81 -4.39 -18.94
C PRO A 24 14.73 -5.80 -19.52
N GLU A 25 15.30 -5.99 -20.69
CA GLU A 25 15.56 -7.30 -21.24
C GLU A 25 16.03 -8.21 -20.10
N LYS A 26 15.62 -9.47 -20.12
CA LYS A 26 15.87 -10.46 -19.07
C LYS A 26 17.19 -10.16 -18.34
N TYR A 27 17.10 -9.77 -17.08
CA TYR A 27 18.27 -9.44 -16.29
C TYR A 27 19.31 -10.57 -16.37
N THR A 28 20.52 -10.25 -16.77
CA THR A 28 21.62 -11.20 -16.95
C THR A 28 22.77 -10.99 -15.96
N GLY A 29 22.63 -10.00 -15.07
CA GLY A 29 23.61 -9.70 -14.04
C GLY A 29 23.60 -10.70 -12.88
N PRO A 30 24.50 -10.51 -11.90
CA PRO A 30 24.56 -11.38 -10.71
C PRO A 30 23.34 -11.18 -9.81
N VAL A 31 22.74 -12.30 -9.39
CA VAL A 31 21.67 -12.33 -8.39
C VAL A 31 22.33 -12.57 -7.03
N THR A 32 22.43 -11.54 -6.20
CA THR A 32 23.17 -11.59 -4.94
C THR A 32 22.33 -11.09 -3.77
N PRO A 33 22.34 -11.77 -2.61
CA PRO A 33 21.69 -11.28 -1.41
C PRO A 33 22.27 -9.94 -0.94
N THR A 34 21.46 -9.10 -0.34
CA THR A 34 21.90 -7.88 0.33
C THR A 34 22.75 -8.25 1.55
N THR A 35 24.00 -7.80 1.59
CA THR A 35 24.94 -8.04 2.70
C THR A 35 25.11 -6.82 3.59
N ASP A 36 25.03 -5.60 3.04
CA ASP A 36 25.09 -4.38 3.84
C ASP A 36 23.74 -4.10 4.48
N THR A 37 23.69 -4.20 5.79
CA THR A 37 22.52 -3.94 6.64
C THR A 37 22.77 -2.81 7.63
N THR A 38 23.73 -1.93 7.36
CA THR A 38 24.03 -0.76 8.19
C THR A 38 23.08 0.39 7.89
N TRP A 39 22.95 1.30 8.86
CA TRP A 39 22.22 2.56 8.63
C TRP A 39 23.07 3.49 7.77
N HIS A 40 22.48 4.09 6.77
CA HIS A 40 23.07 5.08 5.88
C HIS A 40 22.08 6.24 5.64
N ALA A 41 22.58 7.36 5.13
CA ALA A 41 21.73 8.48 4.75
C ALA A 41 20.77 8.05 3.65
N ASP A 42 19.47 8.38 3.82
CA ASP A 42 18.46 8.10 2.81
C ASP A 42 18.47 9.14 1.67
N ILE A 43 17.81 8.82 0.56
CA ILE A 43 17.55 9.78 -0.52
C ILE A 43 16.69 10.97 -0.05
N LEU A 44 15.85 10.77 0.99
CA LEU A 44 15.10 11.85 1.64
C LEU A 44 16.00 12.58 2.65
N PRO A 45 16.27 13.87 2.47
CA PRO A 45 17.12 14.62 3.38
C PRO A 45 16.64 14.57 4.84
N GLY A 46 17.56 14.19 5.74
CA GLY A 46 17.30 14.08 7.18
C GLY A 46 16.65 12.77 7.60
N TYR A 47 16.61 11.78 6.71
CA TYR A 47 16.21 10.40 7.00
C TYR A 47 17.41 9.46 6.90
N GLU A 48 17.30 8.32 7.57
CA GLU A 48 18.22 7.21 7.45
C GLU A 48 17.51 6.00 6.89
N ALA A 49 18.20 5.21 6.08
CA ALA A 49 17.70 3.96 5.53
C ALA A 49 18.59 2.78 5.94
N ARG A 50 17.99 1.60 6.00
CA ARG A 50 18.67 0.35 6.29
C ARG A 50 18.04 -0.79 5.51
N TYR A 51 18.84 -1.54 4.77
CA TYR A 51 18.39 -2.78 4.15
C TYR A 51 18.23 -3.91 5.17
N VAL A 52 17.23 -4.74 4.97
CA VAL A 52 17.00 -5.95 5.75
C VAL A 52 16.91 -7.13 4.78
N ASN A 53 17.83 -8.07 4.91
CA ASN A 53 17.77 -9.31 4.13
C ASN A 53 16.54 -10.12 4.56
N GLN A 54 15.67 -10.43 3.61
CA GLN A 54 14.43 -11.19 3.82
C GLN A 54 14.55 -12.64 3.33
N GLY A 55 15.79 -13.09 3.01
CA GLY A 55 16.07 -14.46 2.55
C GLY A 55 15.67 -14.72 1.11
N GLU A 56 15.45 -15.98 0.79
CA GLU A 56 15.06 -16.43 -0.54
C GLU A 56 13.55 -16.34 -0.74
N ALA A 57 13.15 -15.88 -1.91
CA ALA A 57 11.77 -15.87 -2.38
C ALA A 57 11.64 -16.64 -3.72
N PHE A 58 10.46 -16.66 -4.30
CA PHE A 58 10.20 -17.38 -5.56
C PHE A 58 10.95 -16.82 -6.79
N ASP A 59 11.53 -15.64 -6.67
CA ASP A 59 12.26 -14.91 -7.72
C ASP A 59 13.71 -14.59 -7.31
N GLY A 60 14.23 -15.24 -6.28
CA GLY A 60 15.60 -15.10 -5.78
C GLY A 60 15.66 -14.36 -4.45
N PRO A 61 16.87 -13.95 -4.02
CA PRO A 61 17.08 -13.20 -2.80
C PRO A 61 16.23 -11.93 -2.78
N CYS A 62 15.65 -11.60 -1.63
CA CYS A 62 14.88 -10.39 -1.49
C CYS A 62 15.23 -9.61 -0.21
N ARG A 63 14.93 -8.32 -0.24
CA ARG A 63 15.12 -7.41 0.90
C ARG A 63 13.89 -6.55 1.11
N SER A 64 13.77 -5.98 2.29
CA SER A 64 12.97 -4.80 2.59
C SER A 64 13.88 -3.67 3.03
N THR A 65 13.38 -2.43 3.04
CA THR A 65 14.15 -1.27 3.48
C THR A 65 13.38 -0.55 4.57
N ILE A 66 14.01 -0.39 5.73
CA ILE A 66 13.47 0.42 6.82
C ILE A 66 14.03 1.83 6.64
N VAL A 67 13.15 2.81 6.54
CA VAL A 67 13.49 4.24 6.56
C VAL A 67 13.07 4.80 7.91
N ARG A 68 13.87 5.68 8.52
CA ARG A 68 13.51 6.31 9.79
C ARG A 68 13.91 7.77 9.89
N LYS A 69 13.18 8.50 10.74
CA LYS A 69 13.55 9.80 11.26
C LYS A 69 13.21 9.81 12.75
N LEU A 70 14.24 9.96 13.59
CA LEU A 70 14.05 9.95 15.04
C LEU A 70 13.78 11.36 15.54
N THR A 71 12.85 11.47 16.51
CA THR A 71 12.62 12.74 17.20
C THR A 71 13.83 13.07 18.10
N PRO A 72 14.24 14.35 18.18
CA PRO A 72 15.28 14.77 19.13
C PRO A 72 14.81 14.67 20.59
N GLN A 73 13.51 14.53 20.83
CA GLN A 73 12.96 14.35 22.17
C GLN A 73 13.14 12.91 22.63
N LYS A 74 13.32 12.71 23.95
CA LYS A 74 13.25 11.35 24.51
C LYS A 74 11.83 10.80 24.34
N SER A 75 11.64 9.89 23.41
CA SER A 75 10.35 9.27 23.11
C SER A 75 10.45 7.76 23.12
N LYS A 76 9.37 7.10 23.54
CA LYS A 76 9.14 5.66 23.42
C LYS A 76 7.97 5.37 22.49
N ARG A 77 7.49 6.40 21.77
CA ARG A 77 6.38 6.33 20.82
C ARG A 77 6.91 6.26 19.42
N ALA A 78 6.38 5.35 18.63
CA ALA A 78 6.75 5.21 17.22
C ALA A 78 5.51 5.11 16.32
N PHE A 79 5.64 5.61 15.11
CA PHE A 79 4.72 5.37 14.01
C PHE A 79 5.45 4.59 12.92
N LEU A 80 4.89 3.47 12.48
CA LEU A 80 5.39 2.67 11.38
C LEU A 80 4.43 2.76 10.19
N TYR A 81 4.91 3.24 9.05
CA TYR A 81 4.12 3.41 7.82
C TYR A 81 4.40 2.32 6.79
N ILE A 82 3.34 1.79 6.18
CA ILE A 82 3.37 0.82 5.08
C ILE A 82 2.64 1.41 3.87
N HIS A 83 3.37 1.58 2.76
CA HIS A 83 2.88 2.16 1.52
C HIS A 83 1.91 1.24 0.75
N GLY A 84 1.30 1.78 -0.31
CA GLY A 84 0.37 1.09 -1.21
C GLY A 84 1.02 0.33 -2.36
N PHE A 85 0.18 -0.10 -3.33
CA PHE A 85 0.62 -0.67 -4.60
C PHE A 85 1.16 0.42 -5.53
N ASN A 86 2.19 0.10 -6.32
CA ASN A 86 2.87 1.07 -7.20
C ASN A 86 3.27 2.33 -6.42
N ASP A 87 3.93 2.12 -5.29
CA ASP A 87 4.24 3.16 -4.31
C ASP A 87 5.54 2.82 -3.55
N TYR A 88 6.03 3.76 -2.74
CA TYR A 88 7.14 3.61 -1.80
C TYR A 88 7.07 4.76 -0.80
N PHE A 89 7.88 4.76 0.25
CA PHE A 89 7.89 5.89 1.17
C PHE A 89 8.65 7.10 0.57
N PHE A 90 7.92 8.17 0.26
CA PHE A 90 8.45 9.46 -0.19
C PHE A 90 7.83 10.65 0.57
N GLN A 91 6.82 10.42 1.36
CA GLN A 91 6.02 11.43 2.07
C GLN A 91 6.82 12.04 3.23
N LYS A 92 7.87 12.83 2.89
CA LYS A 92 8.76 13.47 3.86
C LYS A 92 7.98 14.25 4.92
N GLU A 93 6.97 15.01 4.51
CA GLU A 93 6.10 15.78 5.41
C GLU A 93 5.45 14.90 6.48
N MET A 94 5.00 13.69 6.15
CA MET A 94 4.42 12.76 7.11
C MET A 94 5.40 12.48 8.26
N GLY A 95 6.62 12.08 7.92
CA GLY A 95 7.60 11.78 8.95
C GLY A 95 7.98 12.99 9.80
N GLU A 96 8.04 14.18 9.21
CA GLU A 96 8.31 15.43 9.93
C GLU A 96 7.19 15.74 10.92
N ARG A 97 5.91 15.65 10.51
CA ARG A 97 4.76 15.89 11.40
C ARG A 97 4.73 14.92 12.59
N PHE A 98 5.07 13.64 12.38
CA PHE A 98 5.18 12.68 13.49
C PHE A 98 6.35 13.00 14.42
N VAL A 99 7.51 13.36 13.88
CA VAL A 99 8.70 13.75 14.66
C VAL A 99 8.43 14.99 15.49
N ASP A 100 7.81 16.02 14.90
CA ASP A 100 7.42 17.26 15.60
C ASP A 100 6.39 17.00 16.69
N SER A 101 5.54 15.99 16.51
CA SER A 101 4.58 15.51 17.52
C SER A 101 5.21 14.59 18.58
N GLY A 102 6.53 14.39 18.54
CA GLY A 102 7.29 13.62 19.53
C GLY A 102 7.22 12.10 19.31
N TYR A 103 7.06 11.65 18.07
CA TYR A 103 7.14 10.24 17.69
C TYR A 103 8.45 9.96 16.95
N ASN A 104 9.05 8.81 17.16
CA ASN A 104 10.01 8.26 16.24
C ASN A 104 9.27 7.74 15.01
N PHE A 105 9.63 8.22 13.83
CA PHE A 105 8.96 7.84 12.60
C PHE A 105 9.75 6.74 11.88
N TYR A 106 9.02 5.74 11.40
CA TYR A 106 9.54 4.65 10.58
C TYR A 106 8.62 4.40 9.40
N ALA A 107 9.21 3.99 8.27
CA ALA A 107 8.50 3.48 7.12
C ALA A 107 9.20 2.23 6.58
N VAL A 108 8.48 1.40 5.85
CA VAL A 108 9.06 0.25 5.15
C VAL A 108 8.74 0.36 3.68
N ASP A 109 9.79 0.38 2.85
CA ASP A 109 9.61 -0.04 1.47
C ASP A 109 9.58 -1.57 1.47
N LEU A 110 8.42 -2.13 1.16
CA LEU A 110 8.21 -3.58 1.13
C LEU A 110 9.08 -4.24 0.06
N ARG A 111 9.30 -5.54 0.16
CA ARG A 111 10.02 -6.29 -0.87
C ARG A 111 9.43 -6.05 -2.26
N ARG A 112 10.30 -5.84 -3.26
CA ARG A 112 9.97 -5.52 -4.66
C ARG A 112 9.37 -4.13 -4.89
N TYR A 113 9.57 -3.20 -3.94
CA TYR A 113 9.12 -1.81 -4.03
C TYR A 113 10.26 -0.84 -3.75
N GLY A 114 10.25 0.32 -4.40
CA GLY A 114 11.12 1.44 -4.07
C GLY A 114 12.58 1.04 -3.86
N ARG A 115 13.14 1.38 -2.71
CA ARG A 115 14.53 1.05 -2.29
C ARG A 115 14.79 -0.45 -2.17
N SER A 116 13.74 -1.25 -2.05
CA SER A 116 13.81 -2.70 -1.85
C SER A 116 13.74 -3.49 -3.15
N TRP A 117 13.41 -2.83 -4.27
CA TRP A 117 13.33 -3.49 -5.56
C TRP A 117 14.72 -3.86 -6.08
N GLU A 118 14.83 -5.06 -6.60
CA GLU A 118 16.05 -5.59 -7.20
C GLU A 118 15.84 -5.84 -8.70
N PRO A 119 16.87 -5.62 -9.56
CA PRO A 119 16.71 -5.62 -11.01
C PRO A 119 16.20 -6.95 -11.61
N TRP A 120 16.40 -8.08 -10.93
CA TRP A 120 15.92 -9.40 -11.38
C TRP A 120 14.47 -9.66 -11.03
N GLN A 121 13.84 -8.81 -10.20
CA GLN A 121 12.49 -9.00 -9.70
C GLN A 121 11.46 -8.31 -10.60
N TYR A 122 10.29 -8.94 -10.73
CA TYR A 122 9.12 -8.24 -11.28
C TYR A 122 8.54 -7.33 -10.18
N PRO A 123 8.45 -5.99 -10.41
CA PRO A 123 8.04 -5.06 -9.37
C PRO A 123 6.64 -5.39 -8.86
N PHE A 124 6.44 -5.16 -7.55
CA PHE A 124 5.16 -5.29 -6.82
C PHE A 124 4.58 -6.71 -6.77
N ASN A 125 5.25 -7.72 -7.36
CA ASN A 125 4.74 -9.06 -7.46
C ASN A 125 4.85 -9.82 -6.14
N ILE A 126 3.79 -10.56 -5.79
CA ILE A 126 3.72 -11.46 -4.64
C ILE A 126 2.91 -12.71 -4.98
N ARG A 127 3.11 -13.76 -4.22
CA ARG A 127 2.28 -14.98 -4.27
C ARG A 127 1.35 -15.09 -3.07
N ASP A 128 1.69 -14.43 -1.95
CA ASP A 128 0.84 -14.31 -0.76
C ASP A 128 1.08 -12.96 -0.08
N GLN A 129 0.02 -12.28 0.36
CA GLN A 129 0.13 -11.01 1.08
C GLN A 129 0.89 -11.15 2.40
N LYS A 130 0.93 -12.37 2.98
CA LYS A 130 1.70 -12.69 4.19
C LYS A 130 3.22 -12.58 3.99
N GLU A 131 3.72 -12.55 2.74
CA GLU A 131 5.13 -12.29 2.49
C GLU A 131 5.58 -10.97 3.12
N TYR A 132 4.72 -9.95 3.14
CA TYR A 132 4.99 -8.65 3.76
C TYR A 132 4.99 -8.67 5.29
N PHE A 133 4.48 -9.72 5.93
CA PHE A 133 4.51 -9.82 7.38
C PHE A 133 5.93 -9.89 7.93
N ALA A 134 6.85 -10.56 7.23
CA ALA A 134 8.25 -10.61 7.61
C ALA A 134 8.92 -9.24 7.51
N ASP A 135 8.53 -8.41 6.54
CA ASP A 135 9.03 -7.04 6.38
C ASP A 135 8.56 -6.17 7.57
N ILE A 136 7.28 -6.28 7.94
CA ILE A 136 6.69 -5.60 9.10
C ILE A 136 7.34 -6.09 10.40
N ASP A 137 7.46 -7.41 10.60
CA ASP A 137 8.08 -8.00 11.80
C ASP A 137 9.53 -7.50 11.98
N SER A 138 10.29 -7.40 10.89
CA SER A 138 11.66 -6.86 10.90
C SER A 138 11.71 -5.41 11.33
N ALA A 139 10.79 -4.58 10.83
CA ALA A 139 10.68 -3.18 11.22
C ALA A 139 10.25 -3.04 12.69
N LEU A 140 9.25 -3.79 13.13
CA LEU A 140 8.82 -3.79 14.53
C LEU A 140 9.93 -4.23 15.48
N ALA A 141 10.73 -5.23 15.09
CA ALA A 141 11.90 -5.64 15.85
C ALA A 141 12.94 -4.53 15.93
N GLN A 142 13.17 -3.77 14.85
CA GLN A 142 14.08 -2.62 14.86
C GLN A 142 13.55 -1.49 15.76
N ILE A 143 12.26 -1.14 15.63
CA ILE A 143 11.60 -0.12 16.44
C ILE A 143 11.75 -0.42 17.94
N ARG A 144 11.59 -1.70 18.34
CA ARG A 144 11.78 -2.13 19.73
C ARG A 144 13.26 -2.07 20.16
N ARG A 145 14.21 -2.44 19.29
CA ARG A 145 15.66 -2.27 19.56
C ARG A 145 16.02 -0.81 19.79
N ASP A 146 15.35 0.13 19.10
CA ASP A 146 15.52 1.57 19.30
C ASP A 146 14.83 2.08 20.60
N GLY A 147 14.22 1.18 21.38
CA GLY A 147 13.64 1.48 22.71
C GLY A 147 12.17 1.91 22.70
N ASN A 148 11.48 1.80 21.56
CA ASN A 148 10.07 2.17 21.46
C ASN A 148 9.17 1.02 21.94
N ILE A 149 8.10 1.39 22.69
CA ILE A 149 7.14 0.44 23.25
C ILE A 149 5.69 0.79 22.91
N ASP A 150 5.41 2.03 22.56
CA ASP A 150 4.09 2.51 22.12
C ASP A 150 4.16 2.71 20.58
N ILE A 151 3.66 1.72 19.84
CA ILE A 151 3.83 1.63 18.38
C ILE A 151 2.45 1.72 17.72
N THR A 152 2.27 2.69 16.85
CA THR A 152 1.14 2.76 15.92
C THR A 152 1.56 2.24 14.56
N LEU A 153 0.81 1.28 14.00
CA LEU A 153 1.05 0.71 12.68
C LEU A 153 0.09 1.35 11.67
N GLY A 154 0.63 2.10 10.73
CA GLY A 154 -0.12 2.79 9.68
C GLY A 154 0.06 2.14 8.31
N GLY A 155 -0.95 2.23 7.45
CA GLY A 155 -0.84 1.74 6.08
C GLY A 155 -1.83 2.38 5.11
N HIS A 156 -1.37 2.60 3.88
CA HIS A 156 -2.17 3.18 2.81
C HIS A 156 -2.57 2.11 1.77
N SER A 157 -3.80 2.15 1.27
CA SER A 157 -4.29 1.32 0.16
C SER A 157 -4.03 -0.18 0.37
N THR A 158 -3.21 -0.85 -0.46
CA THR A 158 -2.79 -2.25 -0.23
C THR A 158 -1.96 -2.40 1.04
N GLY A 159 -1.20 -1.37 1.45
CA GLY A 159 -0.55 -1.31 2.76
C GLY A 159 -1.58 -1.26 3.89
N GLY A 160 -2.69 -0.54 3.72
CA GLY A 160 -3.83 -0.54 4.64
C GLY A 160 -4.48 -1.93 4.79
N LEU A 161 -4.67 -2.65 3.67
CA LEU A 161 -5.07 -4.05 3.69
C LEU A 161 -4.04 -4.90 4.46
N THR A 162 -2.75 -4.70 4.18
CA THR A 162 -1.66 -5.48 4.80
C THR A 162 -1.62 -5.32 6.30
N VAL A 163 -1.69 -4.08 6.82
CA VAL A 163 -1.63 -3.83 8.27
C VAL A 163 -2.87 -4.32 9.01
N ALA A 164 -4.06 -4.17 8.40
CA ALA A 164 -5.29 -4.71 8.96
C ALA A 164 -5.26 -6.25 8.98
N TYR A 165 -4.77 -6.87 7.90
CA TYR A 165 -4.63 -8.33 7.79
C TYR A 165 -3.56 -8.88 8.74
N PHE A 166 -2.45 -8.18 8.89
CA PHE A 166 -1.42 -8.48 9.89
C PHE A 166 -2.02 -8.47 11.31
N ALA A 167 -2.74 -7.39 11.68
CA ALA A 167 -3.38 -7.28 12.97
C ALA A 167 -4.42 -8.39 13.22
N ALA A 168 -5.27 -8.68 12.23
CA ALA A 168 -6.25 -9.78 12.33
C ALA A 168 -5.60 -11.16 12.46
N SER A 169 -4.46 -11.37 11.79
CA SER A 169 -3.74 -12.64 11.81
C SER A 169 -2.95 -12.87 13.11
N ARG A 170 -2.49 -11.81 13.74
CA ARG A 170 -1.66 -11.85 14.95
C ARG A 170 -2.46 -11.72 16.25
N GLY A 171 -3.63 -11.08 16.22
CA GLY A 171 -4.44 -10.83 17.41
C GLY A 171 -3.62 -10.13 18.51
N TYR A 172 -3.61 -10.69 19.72
CA TYR A 172 -2.82 -10.16 20.85
C TYR A 172 -1.30 -10.18 20.64
N SER A 173 -0.80 -10.91 19.65
CA SER A 173 0.62 -11.00 19.34
C SER A 173 1.09 -9.96 18.30
N THR A 174 0.28 -8.98 17.91
CA THR A 174 0.66 -7.92 16.98
C THR A 174 1.85 -7.11 17.48
N GLY A 175 1.90 -6.88 18.79
CA GLY A 175 2.90 -6.06 19.44
C GLY A 175 2.85 -4.59 19.05
N VAL A 176 1.69 -4.11 18.56
CA VAL A 176 1.37 -2.70 18.32
C VAL A 176 0.19 -2.30 19.18
N GLN A 177 0.05 -1.03 19.47
CA GLN A 177 -1.02 -0.50 20.32
C GLN A 177 -2.23 -0.04 19.51
N ARG A 178 -2.01 0.34 18.23
CA ARG A 178 -3.06 0.87 17.35
C ARG A 178 -2.76 0.55 15.90
N VAL A 179 -3.81 0.54 15.08
CA VAL A 179 -3.70 0.45 13.61
C VAL A 179 -4.39 1.67 13.01
N VAL A 180 -3.76 2.29 12.03
CA VAL A 180 -4.31 3.39 11.22
C VAL A 180 -4.31 2.97 9.76
N THR A 181 -5.44 3.07 9.08
CA THR A 181 -5.52 2.77 7.66
C THR A 181 -6.04 3.96 6.88
N ASP A 182 -5.32 4.31 5.83
CA ASP A 182 -5.66 5.33 4.86
C ASP A 182 -6.14 4.64 3.57
N SER A 183 -7.39 4.87 3.21
CA SER A 183 -8.05 4.31 2.02
C SER A 183 -7.72 2.82 1.78
N PRO A 184 -7.90 1.93 2.79
CA PRO A 184 -7.43 0.55 2.70
C PRO A 184 -8.16 -0.24 1.60
N PHE A 185 -7.40 -1.05 0.85
CA PHE A 185 -7.94 -1.89 -0.24
C PHE A 185 -8.69 -3.11 0.28
N LEU A 186 -9.82 -2.89 0.95
CA LEU A 186 -10.60 -3.94 1.62
C LEU A 186 -11.47 -4.76 0.67
N GLU A 187 -11.75 -4.26 -0.51
CA GLU A 187 -12.53 -4.92 -1.55
C GLU A 187 -12.19 -4.40 -2.94
N TRP A 188 -12.38 -5.25 -3.97
CA TRP A 188 -12.21 -4.85 -5.36
C TRP A 188 -13.26 -3.83 -5.80
N ASN A 189 -12.82 -2.73 -6.39
CA ASN A 189 -13.67 -1.71 -7.00
C ASN A 189 -14.12 -2.10 -8.40
N PHE A 190 -14.73 -3.29 -8.54
CA PHE A 190 -15.19 -3.84 -9.80
C PHE A 190 -16.70 -4.08 -9.79
N SER A 191 -17.28 -4.32 -10.97
CA SER A 191 -18.66 -4.81 -11.06
C SER A 191 -18.80 -6.13 -10.27
N PRO A 192 -19.99 -6.47 -9.77
CA PRO A 192 -20.20 -7.68 -8.98
C PRO A 192 -19.70 -8.96 -9.66
N PHE A 193 -19.89 -9.11 -10.97
CA PHE A 193 -19.38 -10.27 -11.71
C PHE A 193 -17.84 -10.32 -11.72
N MET A 194 -17.19 -9.18 -11.98
CA MET A 194 -15.72 -9.11 -12.00
C MET A 194 -15.13 -9.36 -10.61
N ARG A 195 -15.76 -8.82 -9.57
CA ARG A 195 -15.32 -8.96 -8.18
C ARG A 195 -15.53 -10.38 -7.65
N ASP A 196 -16.74 -10.93 -7.83
CA ASP A 196 -17.19 -12.15 -7.13
C ASP A 196 -16.92 -13.44 -7.94
N VAL A 197 -16.63 -13.31 -9.24
CA VAL A 197 -16.38 -14.45 -10.13
C VAL A 197 -15.03 -14.35 -10.84
N ALA A 198 -14.80 -13.29 -11.62
CA ALA A 198 -13.63 -13.22 -12.48
C ALA A 198 -12.32 -13.12 -11.68
N ALA A 199 -12.23 -12.22 -10.71
CA ALA A 199 -11.02 -12.05 -9.90
C ALA A 199 -10.68 -13.32 -9.08
N PRO A 200 -11.62 -14.02 -8.41
CA PRO A 200 -11.34 -15.32 -7.79
C PRO A 200 -10.87 -16.39 -8.78
N VAL A 201 -11.46 -16.49 -9.97
CA VAL A 201 -11.02 -17.45 -11.00
C VAL A 201 -9.61 -17.13 -11.47
N ILE A 202 -9.29 -15.88 -11.76
CA ILE A 202 -7.92 -15.44 -12.12
C ILE A 202 -6.95 -15.78 -11.00
N GLY A 203 -7.29 -15.49 -9.76
CA GLY A 203 -6.48 -15.82 -8.60
C GLY A 203 -6.27 -17.33 -8.41
N TRP A 204 -7.27 -18.14 -8.75
CA TRP A 204 -7.13 -19.61 -8.75
C TRP A 204 -6.19 -20.08 -9.87
N LEU A 205 -6.33 -19.53 -11.08
CA LEU A 205 -5.43 -19.79 -12.20
C LEU A 205 -3.99 -19.36 -11.89
N GLY A 206 -3.79 -18.35 -11.04
CA GLY A 206 -2.49 -17.91 -10.55
C GLY A 206 -1.70 -18.98 -9.80
N LYS A 207 -2.33 -20.05 -9.31
CA LYS A 207 -1.62 -21.21 -8.73
C LYS A 207 -0.85 -22.00 -9.78
N ALA A 208 -1.40 -22.15 -10.98
CA ALA A 208 -0.78 -22.86 -12.09
C ALA A 208 0.06 -21.94 -12.99
N PHE A 209 -0.39 -20.69 -13.16
CA PHE A 209 0.21 -19.71 -14.04
C PHE A 209 0.55 -18.41 -13.29
N PRO A 210 1.43 -18.45 -12.27
CA PRO A 210 1.64 -17.33 -11.36
C PRO A 210 2.15 -16.05 -12.03
N ASN A 211 2.91 -16.19 -13.10
CA ASN A 211 3.56 -15.07 -13.81
C ASN A 211 2.74 -14.55 -15.01
N SER A 212 1.56 -15.15 -15.29
CA SER A 212 0.64 -14.60 -16.29
C SER A 212 0.17 -13.23 -15.87
N LYS A 213 0.04 -12.30 -16.81
CA LYS A 213 -0.15 -10.87 -16.55
C LYS A 213 -1.48 -10.38 -17.08
N ILE A 214 -2.08 -9.44 -16.34
CA ILE A 214 -3.25 -8.66 -16.77
C ILE A 214 -2.75 -7.24 -17.01
N LYS A 215 -2.91 -6.76 -18.24
CA LYS A 215 -2.62 -5.36 -18.56
C LYS A 215 -3.60 -4.46 -17.82
N GLN A 216 -3.08 -3.40 -17.23
CA GLN A 216 -3.89 -2.31 -16.69
C GLN A 216 -4.10 -1.25 -17.77
N GLY A 217 -5.16 -0.45 -17.63
CA GLY A 217 -5.39 0.69 -18.51
C GLY A 217 -4.30 1.77 -18.33
N HIS A 218 -4.05 2.54 -19.38
CA HIS A 218 -3.20 3.72 -19.30
C HIS A 218 -3.99 4.88 -18.69
N CYS A 219 -4.16 4.84 -17.37
CA CYS A 219 -4.84 5.88 -16.60
C CYS A 219 -3.81 6.78 -15.91
N ASP A 220 -3.83 8.07 -16.22
CA ASP A 220 -2.92 9.07 -15.66
C ASP A 220 -3.58 9.94 -14.58
N GLY A 221 -4.90 9.95 -14.50
CA GLY A 221 -5.67 10.88 -13.69
C GLY A 221 -5.20 10.98 -12.25
N TYR A 222 -4.99 9.84 -11.58
CA TYR A 222 -4.50 9.85 -10.19
C TYR A 222 -3.04 10.31 -10.07
N ALA A 223 -2.14 9.83 -10.94
CA ALA A 223 -0.74 10.22 -10.89
C ALA A 223 -0.56 11.73 -11.17
N TYR A 224 -1.31 12.25 -12.14
CA TYR A 224 -1.29 13.68 -12.47
C TYR A 224 -1.88 14.56 -11.37
N SER A 225 -2.81 14.03 -10.56
CA SER A 225 -3.30 14.74 -9.37
C SER A 225 -2.24 14.88 -8.28
N LEU A 226 -1.21 14.03 -8.28
CA LEU A 226 -0.17 14.02 -7.26
C LEU A 226 1.07 14.79 -7.68
N LEU A 227 1.54 14.60 -8.94
CA LEU A 227 2.81 15.11 -9.42
C LEU A 227 2.77 16.63 -9.63
N LYS A 228 3.74 17.33 -9.04
CA LYS A 228 3.94 18.79 -9.20
C LYS A 228 4.23 19.20 -10.63
N GLU A 229 4.81 18.31 -11.43
CA GLU A 229 5.04 18.52 -12.86
C GLU A 229 3.72 18.68 -13.64
N PHE A 230 2.60 18.14 -13.10
CA PHE A 230 1.27 18.20 -13.70
C PHE A 230 0.34 19.10 -12.86
N HIS A 231 -0.46 18.51 -11.99
CA HIS A 231 -1.53 19.22 -11.28
C HIS A 231 -1.49 19.03 -9.76
N GLY A 232 -0.49 18.33 -9.23
CA GLY A 232 -0.33 18.05 -7.81
C GLY A 232 0.74 18.93 -7.16
N GLU A 233 1.10 18.54 -5.92
CA GLU A 233 2.08 19.26 -5.10
C GLU A 233 3.35 18.42 -4.81
N TRP A 234 3.37 17.14 -5.26
CA TRP A 234 4.36 16.18 -4.80
C TRP A 234 5.44 15.89 -5.84
N GLU A 235 6.66 15.71 -5.36
CA GLU A 235 7.81 15.26 -6.14
C GLU A 235 8.22 13.87 -5.64
N TYR A 236 8.31 12.88 -6.54
CA TYR A 236 8.74 11.53 -6.22
C TYR A 236 9.40 10.84 -7.42
N ASN A 237 10.11 9.74 -7.16
CA ASN A 237 10.74 8.95 -8.20
C ASN A 237 9.70 8.15 -9.00
N THR A 238 9.50 8.53 -10.26
CA THR A 238 8.52 7.91 -11.16
C THR A 238 8.94 6.54 -11.68
N ASP A 239 10.18 6.09 -11.48
CA ASP A 239 10.59 4.71 -11.73
C ASP A 239 10.11 3.77 -10.61
N TRP A 240 9.88 4.28 -9.41
CA TRP A 240 9.42 3.53 -8.24
C TRP A 240 7.92 3.67 -7.97
N LYS A 241 7.34 4.83 -8.27
CA LYS A 241 5.90 5.10 -8.27
C LYS A 241 5.51 5.57 -9.66
N MET A 242 5.15 4.61 -10.49
CA MET A 242 4.98 4.81 -11.92
C MET A 242 3.68 5.55 -12.23
N ILE A 243 3.70 6.47 -13.21
CA ILE A 243 2.50 7.16 -13.68
C ILE A 243 1.47 6.14 -14.18
N TYR A 244 1.91 5.20 -15.00
CA TYR A 244 1.08 4.08 -15.48
C TYR A 244 1.45 2.82 -14.71
N SER A 245 0.49 2.26 -13.99
CA SER A 245 0.74 1.03 -13.23
C SER A 245 1.11 -0.14 -14.15
N PRO A 246 2.13 -0.94 -13.79
CA PRO A 246 2.51 -2.10 -14.58
C PRO A 246 1.41 -3.17 -14.58
N PRO A 247 1.46 -4.10 -15.56
CA PRO A 247 0.58 -5.26 -15.55
C PRO A 247 0.67 -6.03 -14.23
N VAL A 248 -0.44 -6.40 -13.63
CA VAL A 248 -0.45 -7.24 -12.43
C VAL A 248 -0.41 -8.72 -12.80
N THR A 249 0.21 -9.54 -11.95
CA THR A 249 0.25 -10.99 -12.17
C THR A 249 -1.00 -11.68 -11.64
N TYR A 250 -1.30 -12.88 -12.18
CA TYR A 250 -2.38 -13.71 -11.65
C TYR A 250 -2.13 -14.10 -10.19
N SER A 251 -0.87 -14.33 -9.81
CA SER A 251 -0.51 -14.62 -8.42
C SER A 251 -0.81 -13.43 -7.50
N TRP A 252 -0.52 -12.19 -7.94
CA TRP A 252 -0.84 -10.99 -7.17
C TRP A 252 -2.36 -10.85 -6.95
N VAL A 253 -3.18 -11.04 -8.00
CA VAL A 253 -4.64 -11.02 -7.86
C VAL A 253 -5.10 -12.08 -6.86
N GLY A 254 -4.53 -13.28 -6.93
CA GLY A 254 -4.83 -14.35 -5.98
C GLY A 254 -4.40 -14.03 -4.55
N ALA A 255 -3.28 -13.37 -4.35
CA ALA A 255 -2.80 -12.93 -3.05
C ALA A 255 -3.75 -11.90 -2.41
N ILE A 256 -4.17 -10.88 -3.19
CA ILE A 256 -5.14 -9.88 -2.74
C ILE A 256 -6.48 -10.52 -2.39
N ASN A 257 -7.05 -11.35 -3.28
CA ASN A 257 -8.33 -12.04 -3.02
C ASN A 257 -8.29 -12.84 -1.71
N ARG A 258 -7.20 -13.57 -1.45
CA ARG A 258 -7.05 -14.33 -0.20
C ARG A 258 -6.95 -13.41 0.99
N ALA A 259 -6.13 -12.36 0.92
CA ALA A 259 -5.95 -11.41 2.02
C ALA A 259 -7.27 -10.74 2.40
N GLN A 260 -8.04 -10.23 1.43
CA GLN A 260 -9.35 -9.62 1.66
C GLN A 260 -10.33 -10.62 2.29
N SER A 261 -10.40 -11.84 1.75
CA SER A 261 -11.29 -12.89 2.26
C SER A 261 -10.91 -13.33 3.68
N GLU A 262 -9.62 -13.57 3.94
CA GLU A 262 -9.13 -13.98 5.26
C GLU A 262 -9.25 -12.86 6.29
N LEU A 263 -8.98 -11.61 5.90
CA LEU A 263 -9.20 -10.44 6.76
C LEU A 263 -10.67 -10.38 7.19
N MET A 264 -11.62 -10.47 6.26
CA MET A 264 -13.05 -10.38 6.60
C MET A 264 -13.53 -11.53 7.47
N LYS A 265 -13.04 -12.74 7.26
CA LYS A 265 -13.32 -13.92 8.13
C LYS A 265 -12.81 -13.71 9.55
N ASN A 266 -11.66 -13.07 9.71
CA ASN A 266 -10.95 -12.89 10.96
C ASN A 266 -11.00 -11.43 11.48
N ALA A 267 -11.88 -10.60 10.94
CA ALA A 267 -11.95 -9.16 11.22
C ALA A 267 -12.03 -8.85 12.73
N ARG A 268 -12.74 -9.69 13.50
CA ARG A 268 -12.89 -9.55 14.95
C ARG A 268 -11.64 -9.90 15.75
N ASN A 269 -10.64 -10.53 15.13
CA ASN A 269 -9.36 -10.81 15.78
C ASN A 269 -8.46 -9.56 15.86
N ILE A 270 -8.82 -8.45 15.23
CA ILE A 270 -8.17 -7.17 15.48
C ILE A 270 -8.58 -6.71 16.87
N VAL A 271 -7.69 -6.88 17.83
CA VAL A 271 -7.95 -6.63 19.26
C VAL A 271 -7.49 -5.25 19.72
N VAL A 272 -6.69 -4.56 18.90
CA VAL A 272 -6.25 -3.19 19.14
C VAL A 272 -7.20 -2.19 18.46
N PRO A 273 -7.26 -0.93 18.94
CA PRO A 273 -8.00 0.12 18.24
C PRO A 273 -7.55 0.25 16.77
N ILE A 274 -8.52 0.39 15.87
CA ILE A 274 -8.27 0.60 14.45
C ILE A 274 -9.02 1.81 13.90
N LEU A 275 -8.30 2.69 13.23
CA LEU A 275 -8.84 3.80 12.44
C LEU A 275 -8.89 3.38 10.97
N VAL A 276 -10.03 3.60 10.33
CA VAL A 276 -10.23 3.47 8.89
C VAL A 276 -10.62 4.81 8.34
N MET A 277 -9.78 5.41 7.51
CA MET A 277 -10.10 6.66 6.82
C MET A 277 -10.35 6.40 5.34
N HIS A 278 -11.21 7.21 4.75
CA HIS A 278 -11.50 7.18 3.32
C HIS A 278 -12.01 8.52 2.82
N SER A 279 -11.96 8.74 1.51
CA SER A 279 -12.52 9.92 0.86
C SER A 279 -14.04 10.00 0.99
N SER A 280 -14.63 11.17 0.79
CA SER A 280 -16.08 11.36 0.78
C SER A 280 -16.75 10.83 -0.49
N ARG A 281 -16.01 10.71 -1.61
CA ARG A 281 -16.59 10.30 -2.89
C ARG A 281 -15.60 9.58 -3.80
N LYS A 282 -16.14 8.75 -4.66
CA LYS A 282 -15.42 8.11 -5.76
C LYS A 282 -15.35 9.07 -6.97
N ILE A 283 -14.22 9.06 -7.65
CA ILE A 283 -14.04 9.69 -8.95
C ILE A 283 -13.94 8.60 -10.02
N ASP A 284 -14.79 8.65 -11.01
CA ASP A 284 -14.73 7.77 -12.18
C ASP A 284 -14.01 8.50 -13.31
N GLY A 285 -13.19 7.77 -14.06
CA GLY A 285 -12.42 8.31 -15.18
C GLY A 285 -11.06 7.65 -15.29
N CYS A 286 -10.33 8.01 -16.32
CA CYS A 286 -8.99 7.48 -16.59
C CYS A 286 -7.98 8.61 -16.77
N ASN A 287 -8.31 9.58 -17.62
CA ASN A 287 -7.47 10.73 -17.89
C ASN A 287 -7.78 11.84 -16.90
N TRP A 288 -6.75 12.62 -16.56
CA TRP A 288 -6.90 13.70 -15.61
C TRP A 288 -7.92 14.75 -16.04
N GLU A 289 -8.75 15.14 -15.11
CA GLU A 289 -9.66 16.28 -15.15
C GLU A 289 -9.66 16.96 -13.76
N PRO A 290 -10.06 18.23 -13.62
CA PRO A 290 -10.04 18.92 -12.32
C PRO A 290 -10.79 18.19 -11.19
N VAL A 291 -11.79 17.37 -11.52
CA VAL A 291 -12.54 16.58 -10.56
C VAL A 291 -11.66 15.54 -9.83
N PHE A 292 -10.54 15.13 -10.43
CA PHE A 292 -9.60 14.19 -9.80
C PHE A 292 -8.96 14.72 -8.52
N GLN A 293 -8.96 16.05 -8.31
CA GLN A 293 -8.49 16.69 -7.07
C GLN A 293 -9.52 16.66 -5.91
N THR A 294 -10.66 15.99 -6.09
CA THR A 294 -11.78 16.14 -5.17
C THR A 294 -12.34 14.82 -4.65
N GLY A 295 -11.62 13.72 -4.81
CA GLY A 295 -12.09 12.40 -4.36
C GLY A 295 -11.15 11.26 -4.68
N ASP A 296 -11.52 10.04 -4.32
CA ASP A 296 -10.76 8.82 -4.57
C ASP A 296 -10.99 8.33 -6.01
N ALA A 297 -9.94 8.42 -6.84
CA ALA A 297 -9.96 7.96 -8.24
C ALA A 297 -9.49 6.48 -8.40
N VAL A 298 -9.21 5.78 -7.30
CA VAL A 298 -8.67 4.42 -7.29
C VAL A 298 -9.65 3.43 -6.69
N LEU A 299 -10.23 3.73 -5.52
CA LEU A 299 -11.15 2.86 -4.80
C LEU A 299 -12.54 3.48 -4.66
N ASP A 300 -13.49 2.67 -4.23
CA ASP A 300 -14.83 3.13 -3.87
C ASP A 300 -14.91 3.36 -2.35
N PRO A 301 -15.01 4.62 -1.88
CA PRO A 301 -15.12 4.93 -0.46
C PRO A 301 -16.27 4.24 0.26
N ALA A 302 -17.41 4.02 -0.43
CA ALA A 302 -18.55 3.32 0.15
C ALA A 302 -18.22 1.85 0.47
N MET A 303 -17.40 1.20 -0.36
CA MET A 303 -16.91 -0.16 -0.09
C MET A 303 -15.92 -0.17 1.07
N ILE A 304 -15.03 0.84 1.14
CA ILE A 304 -14.09 0.98 2.27
C ILE A 304 -14.86 1.15 3.57
N GLN A 305 -15.85 2.04 3.61
CA GLN A 305 -16.71 2.25 4.79
C GLN A 305 -17.41 0.95 5.20
N ALA A 306 -18.12 0.31 4.27
CA ALA A 306 -18.91 -0.89 4.56
C ALA A 306 -18.08 -2.08 5.08
N ARG A 307 -16.81 -2.19 4.62
CA ARG A 307 -15.87 -3.21 5.09
C ARG A 307 -15.17 -2.77 6.37
N GLY A 308 -14.79 -1.49 6.47
CA GLY A 308 -14.15 -0.90 7.65
C GLY A 308 -14.99 -1.03 8.92
N GLU A 309 -16.30 -0.84 8.80
CA GLU A 309 -17.26 -1.01 9.91
C GLU A 309 -17.31 -2.43 10.50
N LYS A 310 -16.72 -3.42 9.82
CA LYS A 310 -16.64 -4.81 10.30
C LYS A 310 -15.32 -5.13 11.00
N LEU A 311 -14.30 -4.26 10.90
CA LEU A 311 -12.98 -4.50 11.46
C LEU A 311 -12.94 -4.26 12.97
N GLY A 312 -12.31 -5.17 13.71
CA GLY A 312 -12.03 -5.02 15.13
C GLY A 312 -13.27 -4.84 16.02
N HIS A 313 -13.01 -4.58 17.29
CA HIS A 313 -14.02 -4.25 18.30
C HIS A 313 -14.02 -2.76 18.62
N ILE A 314 -12.82 -2.16 18.70
CA ILE A 314 -12.62 -0.73 18.92
C ILE A 314 -12.20 -0.13 17.57
N ARG A 315 -13.15 0.45 16.87
CA ARG A 315 -12.92 1.02 15.53
C ARG A 315 -13.53 2.40 15.38
N GLU A 316 -12.85 3.21 14.58
CA GLU A 316 -13.37 4.47 14.06
C GLU A 316 -13.29 4.41 12.55
N VAL A 317 -14.39 4.79 11.88
CA VAL A 317 -14.43 4.93 10.41
C VAL A 317 -14.70 6.39 10.13
N CYS A 318 -13.77 7.06 9.47
CA CYS A 318 -13.78 8.51 9.28
C CYS A 318 -13.73 8.87 7.80
N THR A 319 -14.61 9.75 7.38
CA THR A 319 -14.62 10.31 6.03
C THR A 319 -13.81 11.60 6.00
N ILE A 320 -12.89 11.72 5.05
CA ILE A 320 -12.18 12.97 4.76
C ILE A 320 -12.83 13.58 3.51
N ASP A 321 -13.46 14.73 3.71
CA ASP A 321 -14.15 15.39 2.59
C ASP A 321 -13.16 15.73 1.48
N SER A 322 -13.56 15.44 0.24
CA SER A 322 -12.77 15.72 -0.97
C SER A 322 -11.32 15.19 -0.94
N GLY A 323 -11.00 14.24 -0.05
CA GLY A 323 -9.67 13.63 0.02
C GLY A 323 -9.35 12.81 -1.23
N LEU A 324 -8.10 12.84 -1.68
CA LEU A 324 -7.59 11.94 -2.72
C LEU A 324 -7.55 10.49 -2.23
N HIS A 325 -7.17 9.56 -3.10
CA HIS A 325 -6.98 8.16 -2.70
C HIS A 325 -5.96 8.01 -1.57
N ASP A 326 -4.80 8.66 -1.65
CA ASP A 326 -3.90 8.86 -0.51
C ASP A 326 -4.29 10.19 0.15
N LEU A 327 -4.98 10.10 1.29
CA LEU A 327 -5.58 11.25 1.97
C LEU A 327 -4.54 12.28 2.42
N ILE A 328 -3.35 11.81 2.79
CA ILE A 328 -2.26 12.69 3.21
C ILE A 328 -1.54 13.37 2.03
N LEU A 329 -1.80 12.94 0.80
CA LEU A 329 -1.30 13.58 -0.41
C LEU A 329 -2.31 14.56 -1.01
N SER A 330 -3.49 14.71 -0.41
CA SER A 330 -4.50 15.68 -0.81
C SER A 330 -3.98 17.12 -0.66
N GLU A 331 -4.61 18.04 -1.35
CA GLU A 331 -4.40 19.48 -1.09
C GLU A 331 -4.86 19.84 0.34
N SER A 332 -4.25 20.90 0.92
CA SER A 332 -4.80 21.53 2.13
C SER A 332 -6.15 22.21 1.76
N PRO A 333 -7.23 22.10 2.60
CA PRO A 333 -7.24 21.63 4.00
C PRO A 333 -7.56 20.12 4.18
N HIS A 334 -7.77 19.35 3.11
CA HIS A 334 -8.15 17.93 3.21
C HIS A 334 -7.04 17.11 3.84
N ARG A 335 -5.78 17.39 3.46
CA ARG A 335 -4.59 16.81 4.08
C ARG A 335 -4.51 17.09 5.59
N GLU A 336 -4.79 18.33 6.00
CA GLU A 336 -4.80 18.69 7.41
C GLU A 336 -5.88 17.92 8.18
N ALA A 337 -7.08 17.78 7.61
CA ALA A 337 -8.15 17.00 8.22
C ALA A 337 -7.76 15.52 8.42
N ALA A 338 -7.01 14.94 7.45
CA ALA A 338 -6.51 13.58 7.58
C ALA A 338 -5.51 13.47 8.74
N TYR A 339 -4.52 14.37 8.85
CA TYR A 339 -3.56 14.37 9.95
C TYR A 339 -4.25 14.61 11.30
N ASP A 340 -5.16 15.57 11.39
CA ASP A 340 -5.93 15.84 12.61
C ASP A 340 -6.70 14.61 13.07
N THR A 341 -7.29 13.87 12.13
CA THR A 341 -7.99 12.61 12.40
C THR A 341 -7.03 11.56 12.97
N ILE A 342 -5.87 11.36 12.32
CA ILE A 342 -4.83 10.42 12.77
C ILE A 342 -4.37 10.77 14.20
N PHE A 343 -3.91 12.00 14.41
CA PHE A 343 -3.38 12.41 15.73
C PHE A 343 -4.44 12.42 16.82
N SER A 344 -5.68 12.78 16.48
CA SER A 344 -6.80 12.72 17.42
C SER A 344 -7.10 11.28 17.83
N PHE A 345 -7.13 10.34 16.87
CA PHE A 345 -7.29 8.92 17.16
C PHE A 345 -6.17 8.38 18.04
N ILE A 346 -4.90 8.66 17.71
CA ILE A 346 -3.75 8.19 18.50
C ILE A 346 -3.78 8.74 19.93
N ARG A 347 -4.25 9.97 20.14
CA ARG A 347 -4.36 10.55 21.49
C ARG A 347 -5.48 9.93 22.33
N ARG A 348 -6.55 9.44 21.71
CA ARG A 348 -7.70 8.83 22.44
C ARG A 348 -7.43 7.38 22.83
N HIS A 349 -6.57 6.72 22.12
CA HIS A 349 -6.30 5.30 22.28
C HIS A 349 -4.82 5.02 22.61
#